data_42cfbd7ccaf43ca2e9b5d29bc2f3fe29
#
_entry.id   42cfbd7ccaf43ca2e9b5d29bc2f3fe29
#
_cell.length_a   1.000
_cell.length_b   1.000
_cell.length_c   1.000
_cell.angle_alpha   90.00
_cell.angle_beta   90.00
_cell.angle_gamma   90.00
#
_symmetry.space_group_name_H-M   'P 1'
#
loop_
_entity.id
_entity.type
_entity.pdbx_description
1 polymer ?
#
loop_
_entity_poly.entity_id
_entity_poly.type
_entity_poly.pdbx_seq_one_letter_code
_entity_poly.pdbx_strand_id
1 'polypeptide(L)'
;MAQQQQFLWLLGFAILFVSYLQNYVVAETVPCYFIFGDSFAVNGNDDNNPDTYKANYLPYGVDFPGGPNGRFSDGRTMVDIIAQNLGFRTEIPPFIRVGNGSEVLQGANYASSGAILQAEIAGSKVTAISMSQQVKNHQKIVRRIRNILGDKNKTHDYLKSCLYSVGVGSNDYLLDYYVPNPNGSEPRRIKPSEAYAENLVDGYLFNRLNALYKVGARKIAVFGLGPLGCSPSAVTMFGTKEKCVSAVDKDVRIFNSRIPAIIDRFNKNFKDAKFTYINIYNITMATVLPGFKVNQSPCCKVDYNGMCFPSKRGCDNPMDYFYWDGYRPTEEANVFMANIAYSARVPSEAYPFNIAQLVAKAKKN
;
A
#
# COMPACT_ATOMS: atom_id res chain seq x y z
N MET A 1 42.57 -2.92 -43.79
CA MET A 1 41.14 -2.53 -43.84
C MET A 1 40.30 -3.35 -42.87
N ALA A 2 40.36 -4.67 -42.85
CA ALA A 2 39.53 -5.50 -41.92
C ALA A 2 39.77 -5.23 -40.43
N GLN A 3 41.01 -5.05 -39.98
CA GLN A 3 41.34 -4.75 -38.58
C GLN A 3 40.84 -3.38 -38.12
N GLN A 4 40.84 -2.40 -39.00
CA GLN A 4 40.31 -1.04 -38.70
C GLN A 4 38.79 -1.03 -38.60
N GLN A 5 38.09 -1.86 -39.40
CA GLN A 5 36.64 -2.04 -39.29
C GLN A 5 36.23 -2.75 -38.00
N GLN A 6 36.95 -3.80 -37.59
CA GLN A 6 36.68 -4.47 -36.29
C GLN A 6 36.86 -3.55 -35.08
N PHE A 7 37.89 -2.68 -35.12
CA PHE A 7 38.12 -1.72 -34.03
C PHE A 7 36.99 -0.69 -33.92
N LEU A 8 36.48 -0.21 -35.05
CA LEU A 8 35.33 0.73 -35.09
C LEU A 8 34.04 0.08 -34.58
N TRP A 9 33.80 -1.20 -34.87
CA TRP A 9 32.66 -1.94 -34.35
C TRP A 9 32.74 -2.14 -32.83
N LEU A 10 33.90 -2.48 -32.27
CA LEU A 10 34.12 -2.61 -30.83
C LEU A 10 33.98 -1.28 -30.10
N LEU A 11 34.47 -0.17 -30.68
CA LEU A 11 34.25 1.18 -30.12
C LEU A 11 32.77 1.57 -30.15
N GLY A 12 32.04 1.29 -31.21
CA GLY A 12 30.61 1.54 -31.33
C GLY A 12 29.80 0.75 -30.29
N PHE A 13 30.14 -0.55 -30.10
CA PHE A 13 29.53 -1.37 -29.06
C PHE A 13 29.84 -0.88 -27.64
N ALA A 14 31.07 -0.45 -27.37
CA ALA A 14 31.47 0.08 -26.07
C ALA A 14 30.75 1.41 -25.76
N ILE A 15 30.59 2.30 -26.74
CA ILE A 15 29.86 3.57 -26.58
C ILE A 15 28.38 3.32 -26.36
N LEU A 16 27.76 2.38 -27.11
CA LEU A 16 26.35 1.99 -26.89
C LEU A 16 26.15 1.31 -25.55
N PHE A 17 27.09 0.48 -25.09
CA PHE A 17 27.03 -0.16 -23.79
C PHE A 17 27.20 0.83 -22.64
N VAL A 18 28.10 1.81 -22.76
CA VAL A 18 28.28 2.90 -21.78
C VAL A 18 27.07 3.82 -21.77
N SER A 19 26.46 4.17 -22.91
CA SER A 19 25.24 4.94 -22.98
C SER A 19 24.03 4.18 -22.46
N TYR A 20 23.96 2.85 -22.61
CA TYR A 20 22.95 2.00 -22.01
C TYR A 20 23.11 1.94 -20.49
N LEU A 21 24.34 1.85 -19.98
CA LEU A 21 24.62 1.90 -18.53
C LEU A 21 24.36 3.29 -17.90
N GLN A 22 24.52 4.36 -18.65
CA GLN A 22 24.20 5.73 -18.16
C GLN A 22 22.69 6.01 -18.07
N ASN A 23 21.84 5.22 -18.72
CA ASN A 23 20.38 5.29 -18.58
C ASN A 23 19.81 4.46 -17.43
N TYR A 24 20.64 3.73 -16.68
CA TYR A 24 20.25 3.27 -15.34
C TYR A 24 20.22 4.50 -14.45
N VAL A 25 19.06 5.16 -14.38
CA VAL A 25 18.73 6.05 -13.28
C VAL A 25 18.81 5.21 -12.03
N VAL A 26 19.93 5.28 -11.32
CA VAL A 26 20.00 4.76 -9.95
C VAL A 26 18.88 5.50 -9.22
N ALA A 27 17.80 4.77 -8.89
CA ALA A 27 16.71 5.32 -8.12
C ALA A 27 17.32 5.97 -6.87
N GLU A 28 17.07 7.26 -6.66
CA GLU A 28 17.58 7.95 -5.49
C GLU A 28 16.98 7.28 -4.27
N THR A 29 17.79 6.49 -3.58
CA THR A 29 17.38 5.79 -2.37
C THR A 29 17.01 6.81 -1.31
N VAL A 30 15.81 6.70 -0.76
CA VAL A 30 15.47 7.38 0.49
C VAL A 30 16.11 6.63 1.66
N PRO A 31 16.52 7.30 2.74
CA PRO A 31 17.19 6.63 3.86
C PRO A 31 16.24 5.74 4.67
N CYS A 32 14.94 5.99 4.62
CA CYS A 32 13.92 5.22 5.33
C CYS A 32 12.56 5.24 4.66
N TYR A 33 11.77 4.22 4.96
CA TYR A 33 10.41 4.09 4.49
C TYR A 33 9.47 3.75 5.66
N PHE A 34 8.45 4.58 5.88
CA PHE A 34 7.43 4.39 6.91
C PHE A 34 6.10 4.04 6.27
N ILE A 35 5.52 2.90 6.65
CA ILE A 35 4.33 2.31 6.03
C ILE A 35 3.18 2.32 7.02
N PHE A 36 2.06 2.96 6.64
CA PHE A 36 0.80 3.00 7.39
C PHE A 36 -0.29 2.38 6.53
N GLY A 37 -1.00 1.40 7.08
CA GLY A 37 -1.93 0.66 6.24
C GLY A 37 -2.83 -0.30 6.99
N ASP A 38 -3.55 -1.05 6.19
CA ASP A 38 -4.38 -2.18 6.60
C ASP A 38 -3.80 -3.51 6.11
N SER A 39 -4.67 -4.52 5.91
CA SER A 39 -4.26 -5.86 5.47
C SER A 39 -3.57 -5.92 4.10
N PHE A 40 -3.66 -4.87 3.27
CA PHE A 40 -2.94 -4.78 2.00
C PHE A 40 -1.44 -4.48 2.17
N ALA A 41 -1.03 -4.03 3.36
CA ALA A 41 0.35 -3.62 3.63
C ALA A 41 0.97 -4.31 4.86
N VAL A 42 0.19 -5.04 5.66
CA VAL A 42 0.67 -5.67 6.91
C VAL A 42 1.71 -6.76 6.64
N ASN A 43 2.67 -6.89 7.56
CA ASN A 43 3.74 -7.89 7.49
C ASN A 43 4.08 -8.50 8.87
N GLY A 44 3.06 -8.72 9.71
CA GLY A 44 3.19 -9.45 10.98
C GLY A 44 2.96 -8.63 12.25
N ASN A 45 2.48 -7.38 12.15
CA ASN A 45 2.13 -6.59 13.34
C ASN A 45 1.01 -7.21 14.20
N ASP A 46 0.20 -8.10 13.60
CA ASP A 46 -0.97 -8.72 14.23
C ASP A 46 -0.66 -10.08 14.87
N ASP A 47 0.56 -10.60 14.71
CA ASP A 47 0.92 -11.96 15.12
C ASP A 47 0.63 -12.25 16.60
N ASN A 48 0.82 -11.26 17.48
CA ASN A 48 0.62 -11.37 18.90
C ASN A 48 -0.74 -10.88 19.39
N ASN A 49 -1.63 -10.42 18.51
CA ASN A 49 -2.96 -9.95 18.88
C ASN A 49 -4.00 -11.06 18.58
N PRO A 50 -4.65 -11.67 19.60
CA PRO A 50 -5.62 -12.75 19.38
C PRO A 50 -6.87 -12.31 18.62
N ASP A 51 -7.23 -11.04 18.73
CA ASP A 51 -8.51 -10.50 18.24
C ASP A 51 -8.40 -9.84 16.86
N THR A 52 -7.33 -10.14 16.10
CA THR A 52 -7.13 -9.66 14.72
C THR A 52 -7.10 -10.81 13.72
N TYR A 53 -7.34 -10.49 12.44
CA TYR A 53 -7.09 -11.43 11.36
C TYR A 53 -5.59 -11.67 11.20
N LYS A 54 -5.19 -12.92 10.97
CA LYS A 54 -3.79 -13.33 10.82
C LYS A 54 -3.53 -14.01 9.49
N ALA A 55 -2.33 -13.81 8.96
CA ALA A 55 -1.84 -14.47 7.76
C ALA A 55 -0.45 -15.09 8.01
N ASN A 56 -0.24 -15.64 9.21
CA ASN A 56 0.99 -16.30 9.64
C ASN A 56 0.90 -17.83 9.54
N TYR A 57 0.11 -18.34 8.61
CA TYR A 57 -0.09 -19.75 8.31
C TYR A 57 -0.22 -19.97 6.81
N LEU A 58 0.14 -21.19 6.34
CA LEU A 58 -0.04 -21.57 4.95
C LEU A 58 -1.53 -21.65 4.57
N PRO A 59 -1.91 -21.21 3.33
CA PRO A 59 -1.01 -20.95 2.20
C PRO A 59 -0.53 -19.49 2.07
N TYR A 60 -0.82 -18.60 3.04
CA TYR A 60 -0.19 -17.27 3.03
C TYR A 60 1.32 -17.39 3.07
N GLY A 61 2.02 -16.57 2.29
CA GLY A 61 3.48 -16.53 2.24
C GLY A 61 4.12 -17.81 1.70
N VAL A 62 3.40 -18.65 0.96
CA VAL A 62 3.93 -19.91 0.41
C VAL A 62 5.15 -19.69 -0.50
N ASP A 63 5.18 -18.56 -1.21
CA ASP A 63 6.28 -18.15 -2.11
C ASP A 63 7.22 -17.12 -1.46
N PHE A 64 6.95 -16.70 -0.22
CA PHE A 64 7.82 -15.76 0.50
C PHE A 64 9.02 -16.50 1.11
N PRO A 65 10.26 -15.96 0.96
CA PRO A 65 11.43 -16.54 1.62
C PRO A 65 11.24 -16.63 3.15
N GLY A 66 11.24 -17.85 3.69
CA GLY A 66 10.99 -18.11 5.11
C GLY A 66 9.52 -18.42 5.45
N GLY A 67 8.62 -18.42 4.48
CA GLY A 67 7.23 -18.84 4.64
C GLY A 67 6.31 -17.78 5.24
N PRO A 68 5.19 -18.19 5.87
CA PRO A 68 4.17 -17.31 6.44
C PRO A 68 4.74 -16.31 7.43
N ASN A 69 4.41 -15.03 7.26
CA ASN A 69 5.00 -13.94 8.02
C ASN A 69 4.03 -12.79 8.30
N GLY A 70 2.73 -13.05 8.16
CA GLY A 70 1.66 -12.08 8.40
C GLY A 70 1.23 -11.24 7.19
N ARG A 71 1.78 -11.51 5.98
CA ARG A 71 1.32 -10.91 4.73
C ARG A 71 0.10 -11.66 4.18
N PHE A 72 -0.93 -10.92 3.78
CA PHE A 72 -2.14 -11.51 3.19
C PHE A 72 -1.97 -11.70 1.67
N SER A 73 -0.93 -12.42 1.29
CA SER A 73 -0.56 -12.75 -0.09
C SER A 73 0.18 -14.09 -0.09
N ASP A 74 0.38 -14.70 -1.24
CA ASP A 74 1.29 -15.83 -1.45
C ASP A 74 2.77 -15.45 -1.21
N GLY A 75 3.12 -14.17 -1.45
CA GLY A 75 4.46 -13.65 -1.29
C GLY A 75 4.50 -12.19 -0.83
N ARG A 76 5.22 -11.34 -1.58
CA ARG A 76 5.41 -9.91 -1.28
C ARG A 76 4.13 -9.11 -1.50
N THR A 77 3.93 -8.09 -0.68
CA THR A 77 2.89 -7.09 -0.86
C THR A 77 3.37 -5.92 -1.72
N MET A 78 2.45 -5.07 -2.17
CA MET A 78 2.78 -3.88 -2.97
C MET A 78 3.82 -2.98 -2.29
N VAL A 79 3.76 -2.81 -0.97
CA VAL A 79 4.72 -1.96 -0.23
C VAL A 79 6.11 -2.59 -0.12
N ASP A 80 6.23 -3.92 -0.15
CA ASP A 80 7.53 -4.62 -0.21
C ASP A 80 8.22 -4.35 -1.56
N ILE A 81 7.45 -4.41 -2.66
CA ILE A 81 7.96 -4.15 -4.01
C ILE A 81 8.34 -2.68 -4.16
N ILE A 82 7.56 -1.75 -3.61
CA ILE A 82 7.92 -0.33 -3.56
C ILE A 82 9.23 -0.14 -2.78
N ALA A 83 9.43 -0.83 -1.65
CA ALA A 83 10.69 -0.78 -0.91
C ALA A 83 11.87 -1.26 -1.76
N GLN A 84 11.70 -2.35 -2.52
CA GLN A 84 12.73 -2.83 -3.47
C GLN A 84 13.02 -1.82 -4.57
N ASN A 85 11.98 -1.20 -5.16
CA ASN A 85 12.14 -0.14 -6.17
C ASN A 85 12.85 1.10 -5.62
N LEU A 86 12.77 1.36 -4.32
CA LEU A 86 13.51 2.41 -3.59
C LEU A 86 14.96 2.01 -3.27
N GLY A 87 15.35 0.76 -3.52
CA GLY A 87 16.70 0.24 -3.30
C GLY A 87 16.93 -0.40 -1.94
N PHE A 88 15.89 -0.63 -1.12
CA PHE A 88 16.03 -1.40 0.11
C PHE A 88 16.36 -2.87 -0.21
N ARG A 89 17.40 -3.41 0.42
CA ARG A 89 17.85 -4.81 0.22
C ARG A 89 17.11 -5.80 1.09
N THR A 90 16.53 -5.32 2.17
CA THR A 90 15.73 -6.09 3.12
C THR A 90 14.33 -5.49 3.21
N GLU A 91 13.38 -6.29 3.67
CA GLU A 91 12.04 -5.80 3.96
C GLU A 91 12.03 -4.73 5.06
N ILE A 92 11.06 -3.83 4.99
CA ILE A 92 10.82 -2.87 6.08
C ILE A 92 10.17 -3.64 7.24
N PRO A 93 10.81 -3.68 8.43
CA PRO A 93 10.33 -4.53 9.52
C PRO A 93 8.97 -4.07 10.07
N PRO A 94 8.11 -4.99 10.54
CA PRO A 94 6.92 -4.63 11.27
C PRO A 94 7.28 -3.94 12.59
N PHE A 95 6.49 -2.95 12.99
CA PHE A 95 6.75 -2.13 14.18
C PHE A 95 7.01 -2.96 15.45
N ILE A 96 6.31 -4.09 15.61
CA ILE A 96 6.48 -4.97 16.78
C ILE A 96 7.84 -5.67 16.85
N ARG A 97 8.54 -5.77 15.71
CA ARG A 97 9.87 -6.40 15.60
C ARG A 97 11.00 -5.38 15.48
N VAL A 98 10.67 -4.07 15.36
CA VAL A 98 11.71 -3.03 15.34
C VAL A 98 12.36 -2.92 16.70
N GLY A 99 13.65 -3.23 16.77
CA GLY A 99 14.47 -3.12 17.99
C GLY A 99 14.80 -1.68 18.37
N ASN A 100 15.78 -1.53 19.25
CA ASN A 100 16.28 -0.22 19.68
C ASN A 100 17.63 0.15 19.03
N GLY A 101 18.12 -0.67 18.13
CA GLY A 101 19.37 -0.48 17.40
C GLY A 101 19.21 0.40 16.16
N SER A 102 20.25 0.42 15.32
CA SER A 102 20.28 1.22 14.08
C SER A 102 19.30 0.76 13.00
N GLU A 103 18.75 -0.44 13.11
CA GLU A 103 17.73 -0.98 12.19
C GLU A 103 16.48 -0.09 12.11
N VAL A 104 16.18 0.65 13.19
CA VAL A 104 15.07 1.63 13.21
C VAL A 104 15.25 2.75 12.18
N LEU A 105 16.49 2.99 11.72
CA LEU A 105 16.78 3.98 10.70
C LEU A 105 16.30 3.56 9.31
N GLN A 106 16.07 2.30 9.03
CA GLN A 106 15.47 1.87 7.75
C GLN A 106 13.96 2.20 7.65
N GLY A 107 13.33 2.49 8.79
CA GLY A 107 11.90 2.75 8.86
C GLY A 107 11.14 1.66 9.62
N ALA A 108 9.82 1.64 9.47
CA ALA A 108 8.94 0.66 10.09
C ALA A 108 7.63 0.54 9.31
N ASN A 109 7.08 -0.65 9.29
CA ASN A 109 5.73 -0.91 8.82
C ASN A 109 4.79 -0.97 10.04
N TYR A 110 3.78 -0.08 10.08
CA TYR A 110 2.79 0.01 11.17
C TYR A 110 1.45 -0.62 10.80
N ALA A 111 1.28 -1.08 9.55
CA ALA A 111 0.03 -1.62 9.05
C ALA A 111 -0.49 -2.78 9.91
N SER A 112 -1.81 -2.88 10.03
CA SER A 112 -2.50 -3.91 10.80
C SER A 112 -3.77 -4.34 10.08
N SER A 113 -4.06 -5.63 10.07
CA SER A 113 -5.27 -6.18 9.46
C SER A 113 -6.52 -5.62 10.17
N GLY A 114 -7.53 -5.23 9.38
CA GLY A 114 -8.71 -4.60 9.95
C GLY A 114 -8.54 -3.13 10.38
N ALA A 115 -7.37 -2.50 10.14
CA ALA A 115 -7.16 -1.09 10.46
C ALA A 115 -8.15 -0.18 9.73
N ILE A 116 -8.65 0.83 10.45
CA ILE A 116 -9.62 1.83 9.99
C ILE A 116 -9.09 3.24 10.18
N LEU A 117 -9.66 4.19 9.44
CA LEU A 117 -9.42 5.63 9.60
C LEU A 117 -10.08 6.17 10.86
N GLN A 118 -11.28 5.71 11.17
CA GLN A 118 -12.02 6.03 12.38
C GLN A 118 -11.25 5.57 13.63
N ALA A 119 -11.71 5.93 14.80
CA ALA A 119 -11.06 5.52 16.04
C ALA A 119 -11.41 4.07 16.41
N GLU A 120 -12.67 3.69 16.24
CA GLU A 120 -13.23 2.40 16.62
C GLU A 120 -14.44 2.06 15.75
N ILE A 121 -14.70 0.77 15.54
CA ILE A 121 -15.93 0.27 14.94
C ILE A 121 -16.88 -0.10 16.09
N ALA A 122 -18.04 0.54 16.16
CA ALA A 122 -19.02 0.28 17.19
C ALA A 122 -19.47 -1.19 17.18
N GLY A 123 -19.31 -1.88 18.30
CA GLY A 123 -19.70 -3.29 18.44
C GLY A 123 -18.78 -4.31 17.79
N SER A 124 -17.65 -3.91 17.20
CA SER A 124 -16.66 -4.84 16.65
C SER A 124 -15.84 -5.50 17.76
N LYS A 125 -15.62 -6.81 17.61
CA LYS A 125 -14.66 -7.57 18.42
C LYS A 125 -13.23 -7.52 17.85
N VAL A 126 -13.05 -7.00 16.63
CA VAL A 126 -11.73 -6.89 15.98
C VAL A 126 -10.99 -5.70 16.60
N THR A 127 -9.88 -5.97 17.28
CA THR A 127 -9.04 -4.96 17.94
C THR A 127 -7.83 -4.59 17.08
N ALA A 128 -8.07 -4.20 15.83
CA ALA A 128 -7.01 -3.79 14.90
C ALA A 128 -6.30 -2.51 15.39
N ILE A 129 -5.03 -2.37 15.00
CA ILE A 129 -4.24 -1.16 15.27
C ILE A 129 -4.73 -0.06 14.31
N SER A 130 -5.66 0.79 14.76
CA SER A 130 -6.24 1.88 13.95
C SER A 130 -5.16 2.83 13.42
N MET A 131 -5.45 3.58 12.36
CA MET A 131 -4.53 4.59 11.82
C MET A 131 -4.08 5.60 12.90
N SER A 132 -4.95 5.93 13.85
CA SER A 132 -4.61 6.77 15.01
C SER A 132 -3.50 6.15 15.87
N GLN A 133 -3.61 4.86 16.16
CA GLN A 133 -2.60 4.16 16.94
C GLN A 133 -1.29 3.95 16.16
N GLN A 134 -1.36 3.74 14.84
CA GLN A 134 -0.19 3.65 13.98
C GLN A 134 0.62 4.96 14.02
N VAL A 135 -0.03 6.13 13.98
CA VAL A 135 0.63 7.44 14.15
C VAL A 135 1.29 7.57 15.52
N LYS A 136 0.62 7.12 16.60
CA LYS A 136 1.24 7.11 17.95
C LYS A 136 2.44 6.18 18.02
N ASN A 137 2.40 5.03 17.35
CA ASN A 137 3.52 4.11 17.27
C ASN A 137 4.69 4.73 16.49
N HIS A 138 4.42 5.46 15.40
CA HIS A 138 5.44 6.23 14.69
C HIS A 138 6.13 7.27 15.59
N GLN A 139 5.38 7.98 16.43
CA GLN A 139 5.97 8.92 17.39
C GLN A 139 6.97 8.24 18.35
N LYS A 140 6.74 6.95 18.71
CA LYS A 140 7.71 6.16 19.50
C LYS A 140 8.99 5.90 18.69
N ILE A 141 8.86 5.54 17.41
CA ILE A 141 10.01 5.35 16.51
C ILE A 141 10.79 6.65 16.32
N VAL A 142 10.12 7.77 16.11
CA VAL A 142 10.76 9.09 15.99
C VAL A 142 11.60 9.43 17.23
N ARG A 143 11.11 9.10 18.44
CA ARG A 143 11.90 9.26 19.67
C ARG A 143 13.16 8.37 19.70
N ARG A 144 13.05 7.10 19.24
CA ARG A 144 14.22 6.20 19.12
C ARG A 144 15.25 6.73 18.13
N ILE A 145 14.80 7.17 16.93
CA ILE A 145 15.67 7.80 15.92
C ILE A 145 16.37 9.02 16.49
N ARG A 146 15.66 9.87 17.24
CA ARG A 146 16.25 11.05 17.89
C ARG A 146 17.33 10.68 18.90
N ASN A 147 17.13 9.62 19.68
CA ASN A 147 18.13 9.15 20.63
C ASN A 147 19.41 8.64 19.91
N ILE A 148 19.23 7.98 18.75
CA ILE A 148 20.39 7.49 17.96
C ILE A 148 21.14 8.66 17.31
N LEU A 149 20.42 9.61 16.70
CA LEU A 149 21.04 10.75 16.00
C LEU A 149 21.54 11.83 16.95
N GLY A 150 21.10 11.82 18.21
CA GLY A 150 21.56 12.70 19.30
C GLY A 150 21.15 14.17 19.16
N ASP A 151 20.48 14.56 18.06
CA ASP A 151 20.18 15.94 17.75
C ASP A 151 18.80 16.11 17.09
N LYS A 152 18.06 17.15 17.48
CA LYS A 152 16.71 17.42 16.98
C LYS A 152 16.69 17.82 15.49
N ASN A 153 17.65 18.64 15.07
CA ASN A 153 17.72 19.15 13.69
C ASN A 153 18.15 18.01 12.75
N LYS A 154 19.15 17.22 13.14
CA LYS A 154 19.55 16.00 12.40
C LYS A 154 18.38 15.03 12.25
N THR A 155 17.59 14.86 13.32
CA THR A 155 16.39 14.00 13.28
C THR A 155 15.36 14.56 12.30
N HIS A 156 15.11 15.87 12.32
CA HIS A 156 14.19 16.51 11.39
C HIS A 156 14.66 16.35 9.93
N ASP A 157 15.94 16.61 9.67
CA ASP A 157 16.53 16.47 8.33
C ASP A 157 16.52 15.03 7.83
N TYR A 158 16.67 14.07 8.74
CA TYR A 158 16.55 12.66 8.44
C TYR A 158 15.12 12.29 8.04
N LEU A 159 14.14 12.61 8.88
CA LEU A 159 12.73 12.27 8.69
C LEU A 159 12.14 12.90 7.42
N LYS A 160 12.52 14.14 7.09
CA LYS A 160 12.05 14.81 5.86
C LYS A 160 12.56 14.15 4.58
N SER A 161 13.64 13.37 4.66
CA SER A 161 14.24 12.66 3.53
C SER A 161 13.57 11.31 3.27
N CYS A 162 12.82 10.78 4.25
CA CYS A 162 12.15 9.49 4.19
C CYS A 162 10.86 9.53 3.36
N LEU A 163 10.48 8.36 2.81
CA LEU A 163 9.15 8.17 2.22
C LEU A 163 8.16 7.71 3.31
N TYR A 164 6.94 8.19 3.19
CA TYR A 164 5.77 7.77 3.98
C TYR A 164 4.67 7.31 3.04
N SER A 165 4.12 6.11 3.25
CA SER A 165 2.92 5.65 2.54
C SER A 165 1.75 5.48 3.50
N VAL A 166 0.55 5.87 3.05
CA VAL A 166 -0.68 5.79 3.83
C VAL A 166 -1.77 5.18 2.96
N GLY A 167 -2.26 3.99 3.32
CA GLY A 167 -3.33 3.29 2.61
C GLY A 167 -4.28 2.63 3.61
N VAL A 168 -5.33 3.35 4.04
CA VAL A 168 -6.35 2.90 5.00
C VAL A 168 -7.72 3.41 4.58
N GLY A 169 -8.76 2.66 4.87
CA GLY A 169 -10.14 3.04 4.60
C GLY A 169 -10.99 1.90 4.03
N SER A 170 -10.38 0.82 3.55
CA SER A 170 -11.11 -0.34 3.03
C SER A 170 -12.00 -0.97 4.09
N ASN A 171 -11.49 -1.11 5.30
CA ASN A 171 -12.22 -1.71 6.41
C ASN A 171 -13.31 -0.79 6.98
N ASP A 172 -13.19 0.52 6.86
CA ASP A 172 -14.27 1.46 7.20
C ASP A 172 -15.51 1.15 6.34
N TYR A 173 -15.34 0.77 5.07
CA TYR A 173 -16.45 0.33 4.22
C TYR A 173 -16.88 -1.10 4.48
N LEU A 174 -15.96 -2.06 4.50
CA LEU A 174 -16.27 -3.49 4.54
C LEU A 174 -16.74 -3.97 5.93
N LEU A 175 -16.31 -3.33 7.02
CA LEU A 175 -16.60 -3.78 8.38
C LEU A 175 -17.57 -2.87 9.14
N ASP A 176 -17.74 -1.60 8.73
CA ASP A 176 -18.57 -0.61 9.44
C ASP A 176 -19.72 -0.07 8.57
N TYR A 177 -19.42 0.38 7.35
CA TYR A 177 -20.38 1.15 6.55
C TYR A 177 -21.54 0.32 5.98
N TYR A 178 -21.27 -0.90 5.56
CA TYR A 178 -22.26 -1.77 4.98
C TYR A 178 -22.85 -2.74 6.00
N VAL A 179 -24.17 -2.72 6.09
CA VAL A 179 -24.92 -3.68 6.91
C VAL A 179 -25.53 -4.72 5.99
N PRO A 180 -25.43 -6.02 6.31
CA PRO A 180 -26.08 -7.09 5.55
C PRO A 180 -27.58 -6.79 5.36
N ASN A 181 -28.05 -6.98 4.12
CA ASN A 181 -29.46 -6.84 3.79
C ASN A 181 -30.08 -8.25 3.62
N PRO A 182 -30.86 -8.75 4.59
CA PRO A 182 -31.42 -10.11 4.54
C PRO A 182 -32.35 -10.35 3.34
N ASN A 183 -32.92 -9.26 2.77
CA ASN A 183 -33.96 -9.31 1.73
C ASN A 183 -33.47 -8.84 0.37
N GLY A 184 -32.17 -8.58 0.17
CA GLY A 184 -31.70 -8.05 -1.09
C GLY A 184 -30.20 -8.23 -1.32
N SER A 185 -29.79 -8.18 -2.57
CA SER A 185 -28.40 -8.24 -3.02
C SER A 185 -27.63 -6.92 -2.85
N GLU A 186 -28.31 -5.82 -2.60
CA GLU A 186 -27.69 -4.51 -2.40
C GLU A 186 -27.38 -4.29 -0.91
N PRO A 187 -26.18 -3.86 -0.58
CA PRO A 187 -25.82 -3.56 0.81
C PRO A 187 -26.60 -2.35 1.33
N ARG A 188 -27.07 -2.44 2.58
CA ARG A 188 -27.69 -1.29 3.27
C ARG A 188 -26.59 -0.43 3.86
N ARG A 189 -26.61 0.86 3.56
CA ARG A 189 -25.66 1.86 4.07
C ARG A 189 -26.15 2.44 5.41
N ILE A 190 -25.23 2.67 6.33
CA ILE A 190 -25.55 3.31 7.62
C ILE A 190 -25.70 4.84 7.51
N LYS A 191 -25.15 5.45 6.43
CA LYS A 191 -25.16 6.90 6.17
C LYS A 191 -25.21 7.18 4.67
N PRO A 192 -25.58 8.39 4.24
CA PRO A 192 -25.37 8.82 2.83
C PRO A 192 -23.91 8.72 2.41
N SER A 193 -23.65 8.25 1.20
CA SER A 193 -22.31 7.94 0.67
C SER A 193 -21.36 9.14 0.71
N GLU A 194 -21.84 10.31 0.28
CA GLU A 194 -21.07 11.54 0.24
C GLU A 194 -20.67 12.00 1.65
N ALA A 195 -21.61 11.98 2.60
CA ALA A 195 -21.36 12.38 3.97
C ALA A 195 -20.39 11.43 4.69
N TYR A 196 -20.45 10.12 4.37
CA TYR A 196 -19.52 9.15 4.95
C TYR A 196 -18.11 9.34 4.39
N ALA A 197 -17.97 9.47 3.07
CA ALA A 197 -16.69 9.73 2.42
C ALA A 197 -16.06 11.05 2.87
N GLU A 198 -16.88 12.13 3.04
CA GLU A 198 -16.42 13.41 3.57
C GLU A 198 -15.84 13.25 4.99
N ASN A 199 -16.57 12.58 5.87
CA ASN A 199 -16.09 12.34 7.24
C ASN A 199 -14.78 11.55 7.26
N LEU A 200 -14.64 10.51 6.41
CA LEU A 200 -13.43 9.71 6.33
C LEU A 200 -12.25 10.50 5.75
N VAL A 201 -12.44 11.22 4.64
CA VAL A 201 -11.33 11.85 3.90
C VAL A 201 -11.01 13.22 4.49
N ASP A 202 -11.99 14.14 4.56
CA ASP A 202 -11.76 15.52 5.01
C ASP A 202 -11.64 15.62 6.54
N GLY A 203 -12.24 14.67 7.26
CA GLY A 203 -12.13 14.54 8.69
C GLY A 203 -10.91 13.70 9.10
N TYR A 204 -11.04 12.38 9.03
CA TYR A 204 -10.03 11.48 9.63
C TYR A 204 -8.72 11.45 8.85
N LEU A 205 -8.73 11.17 7.54
CA LEU A 205 -7.51 11.04 6.75
C LEU A 205 -6.70 12.36 6.77
N PHE A 206 -7.36 13.50 6.54
CA PHE A 206 -6.71 14.80 6.61
C PHE A 206 -5.99 15.02 7.95
N ASN A 207 -6.65 14.72 9.07
CA ASN A 207 -6.06 14.90 10.40
C ASN A 207 -4.88 13.95 10.64
N ARG A 208 -4.90 12.71 10.11
CA ARG A 208 -3.78 11.78 10.23
C ARG A 208 -2.57 12.21 9.40
N LEU A 209 -2.79 12.69 8.17
CA LEU A 209 -1.73 13.26 7.34
C LEU A 209 -1.09 14.49 7.98
N ASN A 210 -1.90 15.38 8.55
CA ASN A 210 -1.41 16.54 9.29
C ASN A 210 -0.59 16.14 10.55
N ALA A 211 -1.00 15.09 11.25
CA ALA A 211 -0.24 14.56 12.38
C ALA A 211 1.11 14.00 11.94
N LEU A 212 1.19 13.30 10.81
CA LEU A 212 2.45 12.83 10.23
C LEU A 212 3.36 13.98 9.83
N TYR A 213 2.83 15.02 9.17
CA TYR A 213 3.58 16.23 8.85
C TYR A 213 4.19 16.88 10.10
N LYS A 214 3.42 17.01 11.18
CA LYS A 214 3.88 17.60 12.46
C LYS A 214 5.02 16.80 13.10
N VAL A 215 5.13 15.50 12.86
CA VAL A 215 6.24 14.67 13.38
C VAL A 215 7.41 14.52 12.43
N GLY A 216 7.42 15.21 11.29
CA GLY A 216 8.58 15.32 10.40
C GLY A 216 8.41 14.73 8.99
N ALA A 217 7.27 14.12 8.67
CA ALA A 217 7.02 13.60 7.32
C ALA A 217 6.94 14.74 6.29
N ARG A 218 7.64 14.55 5.14
CA ARG A 218 7.69 15.54 4.06
C ARG A 218 7.46 14.96 2.66
N LYS A 219 7.58 13.64 2.49
CA LYS A 219 7.32 12.94 1.23
C LYS A 219 6.26 11.87 1.52
N ILE A 220 5.01 12.16 1.18
CA ILE A 220 3.87 11.35 1.59
C ILE A 220 3.08 10.88 0.37
N ALA A 221 3.00 9.56 0.17
CA ALA A 221 2.16 8.91 -0.82
C ALA A 221 0.88 8.39 -0.15
N VAL A 222 -0.27 8.91 -0.58
CA VAL A 222 -1.60 8.50 -0.11
C VAL A 222 -2.21 7.55 -1.13
N PHE A 223 -2.43 6.31 -0.72
CA PHE A 223 -3.06 5.29 -1.55
C PHE A 223 -4.57 5.37 -1.41
N GLY A 224 -5.28 5.52 -2.52
CA GLY A 224 -6.73 5.39 -2.56
C GLY A 224 -7.17 3.94 -2.40
N LEU A 225 -8.47 3.75 -2.25
CA LEU A 225 -9.06 2.42 -2.18
C LEU A 225 -9.11 1.77 -3.56
N GLY A 226 -8.86 0.45 -3.61
CA GLY A 226 -9.09 -0.37 -4.80
C GLY A 226 -10.59 -0.61 -5.08
N PRO A 227 -10.95 -1.34 -6.13
CA PRO A 227 -12.34 -1.68 -6.46
C PRO A 227 -12.88 -2.76 -5.49
N LEU A 228 -13.24 -2.34 -4.28
CA LEU A 228 -13.68 -3.24 -3.21
C LEU A 228 -14.88 -4.10 -3.60
N GLY A 229 -15.80 -3.52 -4.41
CA GLY A 229 -16.98 -4.23 -4.90
C GLY A 229 -16.67 -5.35 -5.89
N CYS A 230 -15.47 -5.36 -6.48
CA CYS A 230 -15.03 -6.41 -7.40
C CYS A 230 -14.29 -7.56 -6.69
N SER A 231 -14.03 -7.44 -5.38
CA SER A 231 -13.38 -8.51 -4.63
C SER A 231 -14.29 -9.75 -4.55
N PRO A 232 -13.72 -10.97 -4.63
CA PRO A 232 -14.50 -12.22 -4.59
C PRO A 232 -15.43 -12.32 -3.37
N SER A 233 -14.94 -11.90 -2.20
CA SER A 233 -15.75 -11.93 -0.98
C SER A 233 -16.85 -10.88 -0.96
N ALA A 234 -16.66 -9.69 -1.52
CA ALA A 234 -17.74 -8.70 -1.64
C ALA A 234 -18.83 -9.21 -2.59
N VAL A 235 -18.46 -9.74 -3.74
CA VAL A 235 -19.41 -10.36 -4.70
C VAL A 235 -20.22 -11.47 -4.03
N THR A 236 -19.57 -12.34 -3.27
CA THR A 236 -20.23 -13.42 -2.54
C THR A 236 -21.12 -12.89 -1.41
N MET A 237 -20.60 -11.96 -0.59
CA MET A 237 -21.30 -11.40 0.56
C MET A 237 -22.60 -10.71 0.16
N PHE A 238 -22.59 -9.96 -0.93
CA PHE A 238 -23.76 -9.21 -1.41
C PHE A 238 -24.59 -9.96 -2.45
N GLY A 239 -24.21 -11.22 -2.80
CA GLY A 239 -25.00 -12.12 -3.62
C GLY A 239 -25.28 -11.61 -5.04
N THR A 240 -24.43 -10.74 -5.60
CA THR A 240 -24.62 -10.25 -6.96
C THR A 240 -24.23 -11.29 -8.00
N LYS A 241 -24.94 -11.30 -9.15
CA LYS A 241 -24.57 -12.08 -10.35
C LYS A 241 -23.61 -11.31 -11.26
N GLU A 242 -23.42 -10.02 -10.98
CA GLU A 242 -22.50 -9.16 -11.71
C GLU A 242 -21.04 -9.41 -11.29
N LYS A 243 -20.11 -8.99 -12.13
CA LYS A 243 -18.67 -9.08 -11.85
C LYS A 243 -18.24 -8.29 -10.60
N CYS A 244 -18.98 -7.24 -10.27
CA CYS A 244 -18.69 -6.34 -9.16
C CYS A 244 -20.01 -5.87 -8.53
N VAL A 245 -19.97 -5.56 -7.24
CA VAL A 245 -21.05 -4.88 -6.53
C VAL A 245 -20.97 -3.38 -6.85
N SER A 246 -21.70 -2.94 -7.86
CA SER A 246 -21.64 -1.57 -8.41
C SER A 246 -21.85 -0.49 -7.37
N ALA A 247 -22.71 -0.74 -6.37
CA ALA A 247 -22.98 0.19 -5.27
C ALA A 247 -21.75 0.41 -4.40
N VAL A 248 -20.98 -0.65 -4.11
CA VAL A 248 -19.74 -0.55 -3.32
C VAL A 248 -18.67 0.22 -4.10
N ASP A 249 -18.49 -0.09 -5.37
CA ASP A 249 -17.51 0.62 -6.21
C ASP A 249 -17.87 2.09 -6.45
N LYS A 250 -19.17 2.43 -6.51
CA LYS A 250 -19.61 3.82 -6.55
C LYS A 250 -19.16 4.57 -5.30
N ASP A 251 -19.37 4.01 -4.12
CA ASP A 251 -19.03 4.64 -2.85
C ASP A 251 -17.50 4.78 -2.69
N VAL A 252 -16.73 3.77 -3.10
CA VAL A 252 -15.27 3.82 -3.17
C VAL A 252 -14.79 4.94 -4.09
N ARG A 253 -15.40 5.13 -5.26
CA ARG A 253 -15.05 6.24 -6.16
C ARG A 253 -15.36 7.60 -5.56
N ILE A 254 -16.45 7.74 -4.79
CA ILE A 254 -16.75 8.98 -4.05
C ILE A 254 -15.64 9.28 -3.04
N PHE A 255 -15.21 8.29 -2.26
CA PHE A 255 -14.07 8.44 -1.34
C PHE A 255 -12.80 8.88 -2.08
N ASN A 256 -12.43 8.15 -3.13
CA ASN A 256 -11.21 8.40 -3.90
C ASN A 256 -11.20 9.78 -4.58
N SER A 257 -12.35 10.25 -5.06
CA SER A 257 -12.47 11.54 -5.73
C SER A 257 -12.19 12.74 -4.81
N ARG A 258 -12.27 12.57 -3.49
CA ARG A 258 -12.00 13.62 -2.51
C ARG A 258 -10.50 13.75 -2.18
N ILE A 259 -9.70 12.70 -2.40
CA ILE A 259 -8.28 12.70 -2.02
C ILE A 259 -7.47 13.78 -2.77
N PRO A 260 -7.59 13.98 -4.09
CA PRO A 260 -6.84 15.02 -4.80
C PRO A 260 -7.00 16.42 -4.18
N ALA A 261 -8.20 16.78 -3.72
CA ALA A 261 -8.43 18.09 -3.11
C ALA A 261 -7.64 18.28 -1.79
N ILE A 262 -7.54 17.23 -0.95
CA ILE A 262 -6.71 17.33 0.27
C ILE A 262 -5.20 17.33 -0.07
N ILE A 263 -4.78 16.62 -1.12
CA ILE A 263 -3.39 16.66 -1.62
C ILE A 263 -3.02 18.07 -2.08
N ASP A 264 -3.88 18.72 -2.88
CA ASP A 264 -3.66 20.10 -3.32
C ASP A 264 -3.60 21.06 -2.14
N ARG A 265 -4.50 20.91 -1.16
CA ARG A 265 -4.50 21.71 0.07
C ARG A 265 -3.19 21.57 0.85
N PHE A 266 -2.65 20.35 0.98
CA PHE A 266 -1.36 20.11 1.64
C PHE A 266 -0.21 20.73 0.84
N ASN A 267 -0.13 20.48 -0.46
CA ASN A 267 0.94 21.01 -1.34
C ASN A 267 0.91 22.55 -1.45
N LYS A 268 -0.30 23.15 -1.34
CA LYS A 268 -0.44 24.62 -1.31
C LYS A 268 0.05 25.22 0.01
N ASN A 269 -0.28 24.58 1.14
CA ASN A 269 -0.05 25.16 2.47
C ASN A 269 1.33 24.79 3.05
N PHE A 270 1.93 23.67 2.68
CA PHE A 270 3.19 23.15 3.20
C PHE A 270 4.26 23.08 2.11
N LYS A 271 4.94 24.21 1.85
CA LYS A 271 5.91 24.34 0.77
C LYS A 271 7.17 23.47 0.93
N ASP A 272 7.45 23.02 2.15
CA ASP A 272 8.55 22.14 2.50
C ASP A 272 8.21 20.64 2.39
N ALA A 273 6.98 20.31 2.01
CA ALA A 273 6.49 18.94 1.87
C ALA A 273 5.88 18.70 0.48
N LYS A 274 5.86 17.43 0.09
CA LYS A 274 5.21 16.94 -1.13
C LYS A 274 4.27 15.78 -0.75
N PHE A 275 3.03 15.92 -1.17
CA PHE A 275 2.00 14.89 -1.05
C PHE A 275 1.59 14.43 -2.43
N THR A 276 1.32 13.14 -2.58
CA THR A 276 0.80 12.58 -3.82
C THR A 276 -0.30 11.57 -3.54
N TYR A 277 -1.25 11.48 -4.44
CA TYR A 277 -2.30 10.48 -4.46
C TYR A 277 -1.95 9.38 -5.46
N ILE A 278 -1.98 8.13 -5.01
CA ILE A 278 -1.84 6.93 -5.83
C ILE A 278 -3.22 6.30 -6.00
N ASN A 279 -3.73 6.30 -7.21
CA ASN A 279 -5.08 5.85 -7.52
C ASN A 279 -5.13 4.34 -7.70
N ILE A 280 -5.20 3.60 -6.59
CA ILE A 280 -5.24 2.14 -6.60
C ILE A 280 -6.45 1.60 -7.37
N TYR A 281 -7.59 2.30 -7.36
CA TYR A 281 -8.76 1.90 -8.14
C TYR A 281 -8.43 1.80 -9.63
N ASN A 282 -7.90 2.87 -10.21
CA ASN A 282 -7.58 2.91 -11.63
C ASN A 282 -6.41 1.97 -11.98
N ILE A 283 -5.37 1.92 -11.13
CA ILE A 283 -4.25 1.00 -11.29
C ILE A 283 -4.75 -0.46 -11.31
N THR A 284 -5.61 -0.84 -10.36
CA THR A 284 -6.19 -2.19 -10.30
C THR A 284 -7.03 -2.48 -11.53
N MET A 285 -7.92 -1.57 -11.94
CA MET A 285 -8.76 -1.79 -13.12
C MET A 285 -7.94 -1.92 -14.40
N ALA A 286 -6.85 -1.15 -14.55
CA ALA A 286 -5.91 -1.27 -15.67
C ALA A 286 -5.11 -2.58 -15.64
N THR A 287 -4.85 -3.13 -14.45
CA THR A 287 -4.08 -4.37 -14.25
C THR A 287 -4.94 -5.62 -14.48
N VAL A 288 -6.18 -5.61 -13.98
CA VAL A 288 -7.09 -6.77 -14.07
C VAL A 288 -7.46 -7.11 -15.52
N LEU A 289 -7.64 -6.10 -16.37
CA LEU A 289 -8.15 -6.31 -17.73
C LEU A 289 -7.16 -6.98 -18.69
N PRO A 290 -5.84 -6.67 -18.71
CA PRO A 290 -4.92 -7.22 -19.71
C PRO A 290 -4.07 -8.41 -19.25
N GLY A 291 -3.99 -8.73 -17.95
CA GLY A 291 -2.91 -9.57 -17.41
C GLY A 291 -3.32 -10.88 -16.74
N PHE A 292 -4.50 -10.95 -16.13
CA PHE A 292 -4.88 -12.11 -15.32
C PHE A 292 -6.03 -12.89 -15.95
N LYS A 293 -5.86 -14.24 -16.08
CA LYS A 293 -6.88 -15.12 -16.61
C LYS A 293 -8.07 -15.26 -15.65
N VAL A 294 -7.79 -15.24 -14.33
CA VAL A 294 -8.77 -15.38 -13.26
C VAL A 294 -8.76 -14.12 -12.38
N ASN A 295 -9.80 -13.33 -12.47
CA ASN A 295 -9.89 -12.04 -11.77
C ASN A 295 -11.16 -11.87 -10.91
N GLN A 296 -11.91 -12.97 -10.67
CA GLN A 296 -13.15 -13.01 -9.90
C GLN A 296 -13.20 -14.10 -8.85
N SER A 297 -12.18 -14.94 -8.81
CA SER A 297 -12.08 -16.04 -7.85
C SER A 297 -10.76 -15.96 -7.11
N PRO A 298 -10.73 -16.29 -5.81
CA PRO A 298 -9.49 -16.37 -5.06
C PRO A 298 -8.67 -17.59 -5.48
N CYS A 299 -7.34 -17.50 -5.37
CA CYS A 299 -6.44 -18.62 -5.63
C CYS A 299 -6.48 -19.65 -4.49
N CYS A 300 -6.67 -19.25 -3.24
CA CYS A 300 -6.89 -20.17 -2.13
C CYS A 300 -8.40 -20.41 -1.88
N LYS A 301 -8.73 -21.55 -1.26
CA LYS A 301 -10.08 -21.76 -0.73
C LYS A 301 -10.29 -20.87 0.49
N VAL A 302 -11.36 -20.05 0.49
CA VAL A 302 -11.62 -19.07 1.54
C VAL A 302 -12.78 -19.45 2.46
N ASP A 303 -12.72 -18.97 3.70
CA ASP A 303 -13.81 -19.02 4.67
C ASP A 303 -14.82 -17.88 4.45
N TYR A 304 -15.79 -17.74 5.36
CA TYR A 304 -16.83 -16.70 5.30
C TYR A 304 -16.29 -15.28 5.51
N ASN A 305 -15.09 -15.12 6.08
CA ASN A 305 -14.40 -13.84 6.22
C ASN A 305 -13.52 -13.51 4.99
N GLY A 306 -13.51 -14.38 3.98
CA GLY A 306 -12.65 -14.26 2.82
C GLY A 306 -11.18 -14.63 3.07
N MET A 307 -10.88 -15.29 4.19
CA MET A 307 -9.54 -15.75 4.56
C MET A 307 -9.25 -17.13 4.00
N CYS A 308 -8.01 -17.39 3.59
CA CYS A 308 -7.63 -18.73 3.16
C CYS A 308 -7.82 -19.75 4.30
N PHE A 309 -8.44 -20.89 4.02
CA PHE A 309 -8.33 -22.05 4.92
C PHE A 309 -6.88 -22.51 5.01
N PRO A 310 -6.42 -22.95 6.21
CA PRO A 310 -5.10 -23.55 6.35
C PRO A 310 -4.91 -24.73 5.39
N SER A 311 -3.90 -24.63 4.51
CA SER A 311 -3.54 -25.66 3.54
C SER A 311 -2.06 -25.51 3.17
N LYS A 312 -1.51 -26.51 2.45
CA LYS A 312 -0.10 -26.46 2.05
C LYS A 312 0.17 -25.49 0.88
N ARG A 313 -0.83 -25.27 0.01
CA ARG A 313 -0.74 -24.41 -1.19
C ARG A 313 -2.11 -23.88 -1.58
N GLY A 314 -2.12 -22.83 -2.41
CA GLY A 314 -3.32 -22.28 -3.07
C GLY A 314 -3.71 -23.05 -4.35
N CYS A 315 -3.98 -22.32 -5.40
CA CYS A 315 -4.23 -22.84 -6.75
C CYS A 315 -2.93 -23.32 -7.42
N ASP A 316 -3.05 -24.02 -8.56
CA ASP A 316 -1.89 -24.61 -9.25
C ASP A 316 -0.98 -23.54 -9.90
N ASN A 317 -1.56 -22.42 -10.37
CA ASN A 317 -0.80 -21.33 -10.99
C ASN A 317 -1.24 -19.96 -10.46
N PRO A 318 -0.65 -19.47 -9.34
CA PRO A 318 -0.99 -18.17 -8.76
C PRO A 318 -0.83 -16.99 -9.71
N MET A 319 0.10 -17.07 -10.69
CA MET A 319 0.34 -16.01 -11.69
C MET A 319 -0.87 -15.75 -12.61
N ASP A 320 -1.79 -16.70 -12.73
CA ASP A 320 -3.02 -16.52 -13.50
C ASP A 320 -4.11 -15.78 -12.71
N TYR A 321 -3.96 -15.64 -11.38
CA TYR A 321 -4.98 -15.10 -10.50
C TYR A 321 -4.63 -13.69 -10.02
N PHE A 322 -5.65 -12.79 -10.07
CA PHE A 322 -5.48 -11.47 -9.47
C PHE A 322 -5.58 -11.51 -7.93
N TYR A 323 -6.55 -12.25 -7.40
CA TYR A 323 -6.79 -12.37 -5.96
C TYR A 323 -6.16 -13.63 -5.39
N TRP A 324 -5.39 -13.46 -4.29
CA TRP A 324 -4.90 -14.57 -3.47
C TRP A 324 -6.01 -15.15 -2.61
N ASP A 325 -6.63 -14.28 -1.79
CA ASP A 325 -7.78 -14.61 -0.96
C ASP A 325 -9.05 -13.87 -1.42
N GLY A 326 -10.06 -13.78 -0.57
CA GLY A 326 -11.31 -13.10 -0.88
C GLY A 326 -11.22 -11.60 -1.16
N TYR A 327 -10.10 -10.95 -0.82
CA TYR A 327 -9.96 -9.49 -0.92
C TYR A 327 -8.59 -9.03 -1.45
N ARG A 328 -7.51 -9.76 -1.17
CA ARG A 328 -6.14 -9.28 -1.35
C ARG A 328 -5.49 -9.91 -2.57
N PRO A 329 -4.61 -9.13 -3.24
CA PRO A 329 -3.95 -9.58 -4.46
C PRO A 329 -2.93 -10.70 -4.22
N THR A 330 -2.64 -11.46 -5.28
CA THR A 330 -1.43 -12.30 -5.37
C THR A 330 -0.16 -11.44 -5.41
N GLU A 331 1.00 -12.05 -5.18
CA GLU A 331 2.29 -11.36 -5.34
C GLU A 331 2.42 -10.78 -6.76
N GLU A 332 2.06 -11.53 -7.81
CA GLU A 332 2.14 -11.06 -9.18
C GLU A 332 1.31 -9.80 -9.40
N ALA A 333 0.08 -9.76 -8.88
CA ALA A 333 -0.77 -8.57 -8.95
C ALA A 333 -0.16 -7.40 -8.15
N ASN A 334 0.44 -7.66 -6.99
CA ASN A 334 1.17 -6.67 -6.21
C ASN A 334 2.37 -6.10 -6.97
N VAL A 335 3.12 -6.92 -7.71
CA VAL A 335 4.25 -6.48 -8.56
C VAL A 335 3.76 -5.51 -9.64
N PHE A 336 2.70 -5.85 -10.37
CA PHE A 336 2.11 -4.97 -11.39
C PHE A 336 1.67 -3.63 -10.80
N MET A 337 0.87 -3.67 -9.74
CA MET A 337 0.35 -2.45 -9.12
C MET A 337 1.48 -1.57 -8.54
N ALA A 338 2.47 -2.17 -7.88
CA ALA A 338 3.59 -1.45 -7.32
C ALA A 338 4.43 -0.74 -8.38
N ASN A 339 4.71 -1.41 -9.50
CA ASN A 339 5.50 -0.84 -10.59
C ASN A 339 4.77 0.34 -11.26
N ILE A 340 3.45 0.23 -11.44
CA ILE A 340 2.65 1.36 -11.95
C ILE A 340 2.65 2.49 -10.91
N ALA A 341 2.37 2.22 -9.64
CA ALA A 341 2.37 3.24 -8.57
C ALA A 341 3.73 3.97 -8.48
N TYR A 342 4.84 3.22 -8.64
CA TYR A 342 6.18 3.77 -8.58
C TYR A 342 6.50 4.68 -9.77
N SER A 343 6.10 4.31 -11.00
CA SER A 343 6.49 4.96 -12.25
C SER A 343 5.32 5.41 -13.14
N ALA A 344 4.12 5.62 -12.54
CA ALA A 344 2.91 6.06 -13.25
C ALA A 344 3.19 7.19 -14.23
N ARG A 345 2.62 7.09 -15.42
CA ARG A 345 2.83 8.06 -16.52
C ARG A 345 1.65 8.98 -16.76
N VAL A 346 0.49 8.64 -16.20
CA VAL A 346 -0.76 9.38 -16.40
C VAL A 346 -1.34 9.87 -15.06
N PRO A 347 -1.94 11.07 -15.01
CA PRO A 347 -2.52 11.64 -13.79
C PRO A 347 -3.67 10.81 -13.19
N SER A 348 -4.30 9.95 -14.00
CA SER A 348 -5.35 9.04 -13.53
C SER A 348 -4.84 7.91 -12.63
N GLU A 349 -3.54 7.62 -12.65
CA GLU A 349 -2.88 6.60 -11.82
C GLU A 349 -2.17 7.22 -10.62
N ALA A 350 -1.53 8.40 -10.78
CA ALA A 350 -0.86 9.12 -9.71
C ALA A 350 -0.95 10.64 -9.90
N TYR A 351 -1.25 11.40 -8.82
CA TYR A 351 -1.45 12.85 -8.88
C TYR A 351 -0.91 13.56 -7.64
N PRO A 352 -0.15 14.64 -7.76
CA PRO A 352 0.44 15.20 -8.99
C PRO A 352 1.76 14.51 -9.39
N PHE A 353 2.26 13.58 -8.57
CA PHE A 353 3.53 12.88 -8.75
C PHE A 353 3.33 11.37 -8.66
N ASN A 354 4.14 10.59 -9.38
CA ASN A 354 4.36 9.18 -9.04
C ASN A 354 5.37 9.07 -7.88
N ILE A 355 5.57 7.83 -7.36
CA ILE A 355 6.46 7.65 -6.19
C ILE A 355 7.92 7.99 -6.53
N ALA A 356 8.41 7.62 -7.73
CA ALA A 356 9.78 7.97 -8.15
C ALA A 356 9.98 9.50 -8.19
N GLN A 357 9.01 10.25 -8.73
CA GLN A 357 9.05 11.73 -8.74
C GLN A 357 8.95 12.34 -7.34
N LEU A 358 8.13 11.73 -6.46
CA LEU A 358 7.97 12.18 -5.08
C LEU A 358 9.29 12.10 -4.30
N VAL A 359 10.07 11.02 -4.51
CA VAL A 359 11.33 10.81 -3.78
C VAL A 359 12.54 11.47 -4.45
N ALA A 360 12.45 11.85 -5.71
CA ALA A 360 13.53 12.51 -6.42
C ALA A 360 14.01 13.78 -5.69
N LYS A 361 15.34 13.96 -5.62
CA LYS A 361 15.93 15.21 -5.10
C LYS A 361 15.58 16.35 -6.04
N ALA A 362 15.31 17.53 -5.47
CA ALA A 362 15.27 18.74 -6.28
C ALA A 362 16.61 18.87 -7.05
N LYS A 363 16.56 19.02 -8.38
CA LYS A 363 17.77 19.37 -9.13
C LYS A 363 18.33 20.63 -8.49
N LYS A 364 19.57 20.58 -8.02
CA LYS A 364 20.29 21.82 -7.65
C LYS A 364 20.45 22.58 -8.96
N ASN A 365 19.71 23.69 -9.10
CA ASN A 365 19.99 24.69 -10.14
C ASN A 365 21.31 25.37 -9.85
#